data_b4a26a4a36ca3920ba372f4e6ca5772f
#
_entry.id   b4a26a4a36ca3920ba372f4e6ca5772f
#
_cell.length_a   1.000
_cell.length_b   1.000
_cell.length_c   1.000
_cell.angle_alpha   90.00
_cell.angle_beta   90.00
_cell.angle_gamma   90.00
#
_symmetry.space_group_name_H-M   'P 1'
#
loop_
_entity.id
_entity.type
_entity.pdbx_description
1 polymer ?
#
loop_
_entity_poly.entity_id
_entity_poly.type
_entity_poly.pdbx_seq_one_letter_code
_entity_poly.pdbx_strand_id
1 'polypeptide(L)'
;AARYEELARGASMGRNFGLPVEAVSPGQIKERWGPINLDGIVGGFWFPQDGQVNPADVTMAYAKGARMGGAQIFEGKSATRILVDNGKATGVMTDEGPIYAETVVICGGLWSRDLAATAGVALPLHAAEHFYCVTEPIPDLPKDLPVLFLGDEWTYYKEDAGKLLVGFFEPNAKPWGHKGIPEDFA
;
A
#
# COMPACT_ATOMS: atom_id res chain seq x y z
N ALA A 1 7.52 -21.48 -14.51
CA ALA A 1 8.63 -20.97 -15.35
C ALA A 1 8.40 -19.52 -15.76
N ALA A 2 7.26 -19.16 -16.39
CA ALA A 2 7.01 -17.80 -16.89
C ALA A 2 7.04 -16.72 -15.77
N ARG A 3 6.41 -16.99 -14.63
CA ARG A 3 6.42 -16.06 -13.47
C ARG A 3 7.84 -15.86 -12.93
N TYR A 4 8.64 -16.92 -12.86
CA TYR A 4 10.03 -16.79 -12.42
C TYR A 4 10.85 -15.87 -13.34
N GLU A 5 10.66 -15.96 -14.65
CA GLU A 5 11.32 -15.06 -15.61
C GLU A 5 10.86 -13.61 -15.49
N GLU A 6 9.57 -13.38 -15.21
CA GLU A 6 9.04 -12.04 -14.92
C GLU A 6 9.69 -11.46 -13.67
N LEU A 7 9.72 -12.23 -12.58
CA LEU A 7 10.39 -11.82 -11.34
C LEU A 7 11.89 -11.58 -11.54
N ALA A 8 12.56 -12.38 -12.39
CA ALA A 8 13.97 -12.19 -12.72
C ALA A 8 14.23 -10.86 -13.45
N ARG A 9 13.31 -10.44 -14.33
CA ARG A 9 13.38 -9.11 -14.96
C ARG A 9 13.23 -8.00 -13.95
N GLY A 10 12.26 -8.12 -13.02
CA GLY A 10 12.08 -7.18 -11.91
C GLY A 10 13.32 -7.10 -11.00
N ALA A 11 13.89 -8.24 -10.65
CA ALA A 11 15.12 -8.33 -9.87
C ALA A 11 16.32 -7.68 -10.58
N SER A 12 16.44 -7.88 -11.90
CA SER A 12 17.47 -7.22 -12.72
C SER A 12 17.30 -5.69 -12.70
N MET A 13 16.08 -5.23 -12.84
CA MET A 13 15.77 -3.80 -12.75
C MET A 13 16.10 -3.24 -11.36
N GLY A 14 15.75 -3.95 -10.28
CA GLY A 14 16.12 -3.56 -8.92
C GLY A 14 17.63 -3.40 -8.74
N ARG A 15 18.43 -4.33 -9.26
CA ARG A 15 19.92 -4.22 -9.23
C ARG A 15 20.43 -2.99 -9.97
N ASN A 16 19.81 -2.62 -11.10
CA ASN A 16 20.18 -1.41 -11.84
C ASN A 16 19.91 -0.13 -11.04
N PHE A 17 18.97 -0.15 -10.10
CA PHE A 17 18.74 0.92 -9.13
C PHE A 17 19.59 0.80 -7.85
N GLY A 18 20.55 -0.13 -7.82
CA GLY A 18 21.45 -0.31 -6.68
C GLY A 18 20.86 -1.13 -5.53
N LEU A 19 19.71 -1.80 -5.72
CA LEU A 19 19.16 -2.67 -4.68
C LEU A 19 19.88 -4.01 -4.68
N PRO A 20 20.32 -4.52 -3.53
CA PRO A 20 20.83 -5.87 -3.43
C PRO A 20 19.69 -6.88 -3.57
N VAL A 21 19.66 -7.59 -4.69
CA VAL A 21 18.66 -8.62 -4.97
C VAL A 21 19.36 -9.93 -5.27
N GLU A 22 19.04 -10.97 -4.51
CA GLU A 22 19.61 -12.30 -4.59
C GLU A 22 18.60 -13.27 -5.21
N ALA A 23 19.03 -14.10 -6.15
CA ALA A 23 18.26 -15.26 -6.56
C ALA A 23 18.42 -16.35 -5.51
N VAL A 24 17.33 -16.97 -5.09
CA VAL A 24 17.33 -17.98 -4.03
C VAL A 24 16.68 -19.28 -4.53
N SER A 25 17.30 -20.40 -4.14
CA SER A 25 16.78 -21.73 -4.39
C SER A 25 15.61 -22.07 -3.47
N PRO A 26 14.79 -23.09 -3.78
CA PRO A 26 13.74 -23.56 -2.86
C PRO A 26 14.27 -23.92 -1.47
N GLY A 27 15.45 -24.54 -1.36
CA GLY A 27 16.09 -24.83 -0.07
C GLY A 27 16.38 -23.57 0.75
N GLN A 28 16.94 -22.55 0.11
CA GLN A 28 17.21 -21.27 0.75
C GLN A 28 15.93 -20.51 1.12
N ILE A 29 14.84 -20.68 0.37
CA ILE A 29 13.51 -20.17 0.76
C ILE A 29 13.04 -20.85 2.03
N LYS A 30 13.15 -22.17 2.11
CA LYS A 30 12.76 -22.96 3.29
C LYS A 30 13.53 -22.58 4.56
N GLU A 31 14.81 -22.28 4.41
CA GLU A 31 15.66 -21.80 5.51
C GLU A 31 15.18 -20.46 6.06
N ARG A 32 14.75 -19.53 5.18
CA ARG A 32 14.27 -18.20 5.55
C ARG A 32 12.80 -18.19 5.98
N TRP A 33 12.01 -19.09 5.42
CA TRP A 33 10.57 -19.16 5.63
C TRP A 33 10.13 -20.60 5.93
N GLY A 34 10.45 -21.06 7.15
CA GLY A 34 10.24 -22.43 7.59
C GLY A 34 8.84 -23.03 7.36
N PRO A 35 7.74 -22.30 7.56
CA PRO A 35 6.38 -22.83 7.37
C PRO A 35 5.99 -23.13 5.92
N ILE A 36 6.74 -22.63 4.91
CA ILE A 36 6.35 -22.76 3.50
C ILE A 36 6.29 -24.22 3.02
N ASN A 37 5.29 -24.55 2.22
CA ASN A 37 5.31 -25.71 1.35
C ASN A 37 6.07 -25.38 0.06
N LEU A 38 7.00 -26.22 -0.33
CA LEU A 38 7.85 -26.01 -1.52
C LEU A 38 7.31 -26.64 -2.80
N ASP A 39 6.17 -27.33 -2.75
CA ASP A 39 5.60 -27.99 -3.93
C ASP A 39 5.34 -26.96 -5.05
N GLY A 40 5.91 -27.21 -6.21
CA GLY A 40 5.79 -26.32 -7.38
C GLY A 40 6.69 -25.06 -7.34
N ILE A 41 7.42 -24.79 -6.25
CA ILE A 41 8.33 -23.64 -6.16
C ILE A 41 9.66 -23.96 -6.85
N VAL A 42 9.97 -23.21 -7.88
CA VAL A 42 11.23 -23.37 -8.66
C VAL A 42 12.36 -22.47 -8.17
N GLY A 43 12.05 -21.44 -7.36
CA GLY A 43 13.00 -20.47 -6.80
C GLY A 43 12.32 -19.13 -6.51
N GLY A 44 13.09 -18.16 -6.08
CA GLY A 44 12.60 -16.83 -5.74
C GLY A 44 13.67 -15.76 -5.79
N PHE A 45 13.32 -14.56 -5.36
CA PHE A 45 14.22 -13.43 -5.24
C PHE A 45 14.10 -12.86 -3.83
N TRP A 46 15.24 -12.68 -3.21
CA TRP A 46 15.38 -12.13 -1.87
C TRP A 46 15.86 -10.69 -1.94
N PHE A 47 15.19 -9.81 -1.21
CA PHE A 47 15.51 -8.39 -1.07
C PHE A 47 15.94 -8.14 0.38
N PRO A 48 17.23 -8.22 0.70
CA PRO A 48 17.72 -8.17 2.09
C PRO A 48 17.50 -6.81 2.77
N GLN A 49 17.27 -5.76 2.01
CA GLN A 49 17.00 -4.42 2.53
C GLN A 49 15.50 -4.06 2.55
N ASP A 50 14.67 -4.95 2.09
CA ASP A 50 13.22 -4.77 2.20
C ASP A 50 12.75 -5.11 3.62
N GLY A 51 11.55 -4.66 3.97
CA GLY A 51 11.07 -4.83 5.33
C GLY A 51 9.57 -4.64 5.46
N GLN A 52 9.12 -4.63 6.69
CA GLN A 52 7.73 -4.38 7.03
C GLN A 52 7.62 -3.23 8.03
N VAL A 53 6.54 -2.51 7.94
CA VAL A 53 6.25 -1.38 8.83
C VAL A 53 4.80 -1.45 9.33
N ASN A 54 4.56 -0.85 10.49
CA ASN A 54 3.20 -0.55 10.91
C ASN A 54 2.74 0.73 10.17
N PRO A 55 1.65 0.70 9.38
CA PRO A 55 1.21 1.86 8.60
C PRO A 55 0.88 3.08 9.47
N ALA A 56 0.26 2.86 10.63
CA ALA A 56 -0.07 3.94 11.55
C ALA A 56 1.19 4.63 12.10
N ASP A 57 2.19 3.85 12.54
CA ASP A 57 3.45 4.39 13.07
C ASP A 57 4.21 5.19 12.02
N VAL A 58 4.26 4.71 10.78
CA VAL A 58 4.90 5.44 9.66
C VAL A 58 4.15 6.74 9.37
N THR A 59 2.83 6.71 9.32
CA THR A 59 2.00 7.90 9.12
C THR A 59 2.24 8.93 10.24
N MET A 60 2.27 8.49 11.48
CA MET A 60 2.55 9.36 12.63
C MET A 60 3.98 9.91 12.61
N ALA A 61 4.96 9.13 12.15
CA ALA A 61 6.33 9.59 12.00
C ALA A 61 6.43 10.70 10.93
N TYR A 62 5.78 10.53 9.77
CA TYR A 62 5.72 11.58 8.75
C TYR A 62 4.98 12.83 9.24
N ALA A 63 3.85 12.66 9.93
CA ALA A 63 3.11 13.78 10.51
C ALA A 63 3.95 14.57 11.53
N LYS A 64 4.71 13.86 12.37
CA LYS A 64 5.66 14.49 13.31
C LYS A 64 6.74 15.26 12.58
N GLY A 65 7.36 14.65 11.56
CA GLY A 65 8.37 15.33 10.74
C GLY A 65 7.84 16.58 10.04
N ALA A 66 6.63 16.52 9.48
CA ALA A 66 5.98 17.66 8.87
C ALA A 66 5.76 18.81 9.87
N ARG A 67 5.22 18.50 11.07
CA ARG A 67 5.05 19.51 12.14
C ARG A 67 6.39 20.12 12.57
N MET A 68 7.46 19.33 12.66
CA MET A 68 8.81 19.84 12.95
C MET A 68 9.32 20.79 11.85
N GLY A 69 8.89 20.59 10.60
CA GLY A 69 9.15 21.48 9.48
C GLY A 69 8.22 22.69 9.39
N GLY A 70 7.32 22.90 10.37
CA GLY A 70 6.40 24.03 10.41
C GLY A 70 5.07 23.80 9.73
N ALA A 71 4.78 22.59 9.23
CA ALA A 71 3.47 22.29 8.66
C ALA A 71 2.38 22.24 9.73
N GLN A 72 1.22 22.78 9.41
CA GLN A 72 0.02 22.63 10.23
C GLN A 72 -0.78 21.42 9.75
N ILE A 73 -1.19 20.57 10.67
CA ILE A 73 -1.99 19.37 10.39
C ILE A 73 -3.29 19.49 11.16
N PHE A 74 -4.39 19.52 10.44
CA PHE A 74 -5.74 19.60 10.98
C PHE A 74 -6.40 18.23 10.85
N GLU A 75 -6.54 17.53 11.94
CA GLU A 75 -7.22 16.24 12.01
C GLU A 75 -8.72 16.43 12.25
N GLY A 76 -9.54 15.49 11.77
CA GLY A 76 -11.00 15.59 11.90
C GLY A 76 -11.64 16.69 11.07
N LYS A 77 -10.95 17.22 10.05
CA LYS A 77 -11.45 18.23 9.12
C LYS A 77 -11.66 17.62 7.75
N SER A 78 -12.90 17.57 7.31
CA SER A 78 -13.24 17.02 5.99
C SER A 78 -13.08 18.08 4.90
N ALA A 79 -12.23 17.79 3.91
CA ALA A 79 -12.15 18.58 2.68
C ALA A 79 -13.30 18.18 1.76
N THR A 80 -14.25 19.09 1.57
CA THR A 80 -15.49 18.83 0.83
C THR A 80 -15.42 19.22 -0.64
N ARG A 81 -14.54 20.17 -0.97
CA ARG A 81 -14.45 20.70 -2.34
C ARG A 81 -13.14 21.47 -2.54
N ILE A 82 -12.59 21.44 -3.75
CA ILE A 82 -11.51 22.33 -4.16
C ILE A 82 -12.10 23.68 -4.56
N LEU A 83 -11.51 24.77 -4.06
CA LEU A 83 -11.87 26.12 -4.46
C LEU A 83 -11.12 26.46 -5.75
N VAL A 84 -11.87 26.91 -6.76
CA VAL A 84 -11.33 27.30 -8.07
C VAL A 84 -11.81 28.69 -8.41
N ASP A 85 -10.89 29.55 -8.80
CA ASP A 85 -11.17 30.87 -9.34
C ASP A 85 -10.38 31.07 -10.65
N ASN A 86 -11.06 31.51 -11.71
CA ASN A 86 -10.47 31.76 -13.04
C ASN A 86 -9.60 30.58 -13.55
N GLY A 87 -10.04 29.31 -13.29
CA GLY A 87 -9.36 28.12 -13.73
C GLY A 87 -8.14 27.71 -12.88
N LYS A 88 -7.88 28.38 -11.76
CA LYS A 88 -6.81 28.06 -10.82
C LYS A 88 -7.37 27.60 -9.48
N ALA A 89 -6.77 26.58 -8.89
CA ALA A 89 -7.05 26.22 -7.51
C ALA A 89 -6.60 27.37 -6.58
N THR A 90 -7.44 27.73 -5.63
CA THR A 90 -7.20 28.81 -4.66
C THR A 90 -7.29 28.33 -3.22
N GLY A 91 -7.57 27.06 -3.00
CA GLY A 91 -7.68 26.45 -1.68
C GLY A 91 -8.63 25.27 -1.66
N VAL A 92 -9.05 24.93 -0.45
CA VAL A 92 -10.04 23.88 -0.19
C VAL A 92 -11.16 24.43 0.70
N MET A 93 -12.37 23.94 0.48
CA MET A 93 -13.48 24.12 1.41
C MET A 93 -13.49 22.94 2.36
N THR A 94 -13.57 23.22 3.66
CA THR A 94 -13.76 22.22 4.69
C THR A 94 -15.14 22.35 5.32
N ASP A 95 -15.51 21.40 6.16
CA ASP A 95 -16.72 21.46 7.00
C ASP A 95 -16.73 22.68 7.98
N GLU A 96 -15.57 23.26 8.27
CA GLU A 96 -15.42 24.44 9.13
C GLU A 96 -15.11 25.76 8.37
N GLY A 97 -15.10 25.71 7.04
CA GLY A 97 -14.84 26.86 6.21
C GLY A 97 -13.65 26.72 5.26
N PRO A 98 -13.32 27.77 4.52
CA PRO A 98 -12.27 27.71 3.51
C PRO A 98 -10.86 27.79 4.11
N ILE A 99 -9.93 27.04 3.51
CA ILE A 99 -8.49 27.18 3.70
C ILE A 99 -7.91 27.60 2.35
N TYR A 100 -7.31 28.78 2.27
CA TYR A 100 -6.75 29.31 1.05
C TYR A 100 -5.28 28.91 0.88
N ALA A 101 -4.90 28.54 -0.35
CA ALA A 101 -3.55 28.19 -0.72
C ALA A 101 -3.32 28.41 -2.22
N GLU A 102 -2.10 28.73 -2.62
CA GLU A 102 -1.70 28.89 -4.03
C GLU A 102 -1.59 27.55 -4.76
N THR A 103 -1.33 26.46 -4.02
CA THR A 103 -1.21 25.11 -4.55
C THR A 103 -2.00 24.15 -3.67
N VAL A 104 -2.77 23.27 -4.28
CA VAL A 104 -3.52 22.21 -3.60
C VAL A 104 -3.04 20.86 -4.09
N VAL A 105 -2.64 20.00 -3.16
CA VAL A 105 -2.21 18.63 -3.46
C VAL A 105 -3.24 17.65 -2.87
N ILE A 106 -3.81 16.81 -3.73
CA ILE A 106 -4.79 15.79 -3.32
C ILE A 106 -4.07 14.49 -3.04
N CYS A 107 -4.06 14.07 -1.78
CA CYS A 107 -3.52 12.78 -1.32
C CYS A 107 -4.60 11.96 -0.59
N GLY A 108 -5.85 12.02 -1.05
CA GLY A 108 -7.02 11.45 -0.40
C GLY A 108 -7.28 9.97 -0.73
N GLY A 109 -6.32 9.24 -1.32
CA GLY A 109 -6.51 7.83 -1.64
C GLY A 109 -7.76 7.59 -2.48
N LEU A 110 -8.65 6.71 -2.04
CA LEU A 110 -9.87 6.35 -2.77
C LEU A 110 -10.91 7.49 -2.87
N TRP A 111 -10.84 8.53 -2.02
CA TRP A 111 -11.69 9.74 -2.12
C TRP A 111 -11.16 10.79 -3.08
N SER A 112 -9.94 10.63 -3.60
CA SER A 112 -9.28 11.64 -4.47
C SER A 112 -10.07 11.91 -5.74
N ARG A 113 -10.70 10.89 -6.34
CA ARG A 113 -11.48 11.05 -7.58
C ARG A 113 -12.64 12.01 -7.39
N ASP A 114 -13.42 11.82 -6.35
CA ASP A 114 -14.62 12.61 -6.09
C ASP A 114 -14.25 14.04 -5.67
N LEU A 115 -13.18 14.20 -4.89
CA LEU A 115 -12.66 15.53 -4.54
C LEU A 115 -12.13 16.29 -5.77
N ALA A 116 -11.37 15.66 -6.65
CA ALA A 116 -10.86 16.25 -7.87
C ALA A 116 -11.99 16.67 -8.83
N ALA A 117 -13.06 15.88 -8.90
CA ALA A 117 -14.23 16.20 -9.72
C ALA A 117 -14.90 17.51 -9.32
N THR A 118 -14.80 17.95 -8.07
CA THR A 118 -15.29 19.27 -7.62
C THR A 118 -14.56 20.44 -8.27
N ALA A 119 -13.36 20.22 -8.78
CA ALA A 119 -12.57 21.19 -9.56
C ALA A 119 -12.70 20.96 -11.08
N GLY A 120 -13.58 20.07 -11.54
CA GLY A 120 -13.72 19.72 -12.95
C GLY A 120 -12.61 18.79 -13.48
N VAL A 121 -11.82 18.18 -12.60
CA VAL A 121 -10.71 17.28 -12.98
C VAL A 121 -11.16 15.82 -12.89
N ALA A 122 -11.09 15.10 -14.01
CA ALA A 122 -11.33 13.68 -14.05
C ALA A 122 -10.04 12.89 -13.73
N LEU A 123 -10.01 12.23 -12.58
CA LEU A 123 -8.92 11.32 -12.23
C LEU A 123 -9.27 9.89 -12.64
N PRO A 124 -8.38 9.19 -13.38
CA PRO A 124 -8.57 7.79 -13.78
C PRO A 124 -8.29 6.83 -12.62
N LEU A 125 -8.92 7.06 -11.47
CA LEU A 125 -8.83 6.23 -10.28
C LEU A 125 -10.12 5.44 -10.08
N HIS A 126 -9.97 4.20 -9.65
CA HIS A 126 -11.09 3.33 -9.33
C HIS A 126 -10.74 2.45 -8.13
N ALA A 127 -11.64 2.40 -7.16
CA ALA A 127 -11.48 1.53 -6.02
C ALA A 127 -11.89 0.09 -6.39
N ALA A 128 -11.20 -0.89 -5.84
CA ALA A 128 -11.48 -2.30 -5.99
C ALA A 128 -11.40 -3.01 -4.64
N GLU A 129 -12.21 -4.06 -4.49
CA GLU A 129 -12.19 -4.89 -3.28
C GLU A 129 -10.95 -5.78 -3.30
N HIS A 130 -10.17 -5.73 -2.21
CA HIS A 130 -9.12 -6.70 -1.90
C HIS A 130 -9.28 -7.16 -0.46
N PHE A 131 -8.97 -8.41 -0.22
CA PHE A 131 -9.20 -9.02 1.09
C PHE A 131 -7.89 -9.48 1.72
N TYR A 132 -7.86 -9.45 3.02
CA TYR A 132 -6.87 -10.16 3.83
C TYR A 132 -7.56 -10.78 5.04
N CYS A 133 -6.92 -11.77 5.60
CA CYS A 133 -7.31 -12.33 6.89
C CYS A 133 -6.11 -12.38 7.83
N VAL A 134 -6.39 -12.39 9.11
CA VAL A 134 -5.39 -12.62 10.17
C VAL A 134 -5.77 -13.90 10.88
N THR A 135 -4.84 -14.84 10.96
CA THR A 135 -5.08 -16.11 11.61
C THR A 135 -5.22 -15.96 13.14
N GLU A 136 -5.70 -16.98 13.80
CA GLU A 136 -5.44 -17.15 15.22
C GLU A 136 -3.92 -17.30 15.46
N PRO A 137 -3.44 -17.12 16.71
CA PRO A 137 -2.05 -17.35 17.03
C PRO A 137 -1.58 -18.76 16.62
N ILE A 138 -0.46 -18.83 15.93
CA ILE A 138 0.12 -20.09 15.48
C ILE A 138 1.23 -20.46 16.46
N PRO A 139 1.13 -21.59 17.18
CA PRO A 139 2.20 -22.05 18.06
C PRO A 139 3.53 -22.18 17.31
N ASP A 140 4.60 -21.73 17.94
CA ASP A 140 5.98 -21.82 17.43
C ASP A 140 6.23 -21.10 16.09
N LEU A 141 5.36 -20.19 15.68
CA LEU A 141 5.60 -19.34 14.51
C LEU A 141 6.82 -18.45 14.77
N PRO A 142 7.88 -18.49 13.93
CA PRO A 142 9.01 -17.58 14.07
C PRO A 142 8.55 -16.12 13.95
N LYS A 143 9.02 -15.25 14.85
CA LYS A 143 8.60 -13.84 14.92
C LYS A 143 9.33 -12.91 13.93
N ASP A 144 10.36 -13.43 13.29
CA ASP A 144 11.24 -12.69 12.36
C ASP A 144 11.06 -13.16 10.91
N LEU A 145 9.92 -13.77 10.60
CA LEU A 145 9.63 -14.18 9.24
C LEU A 145 9.60 -12.96 8.31
N PRO A 146 10.34 -13.00 7.20
CA PRO A 146 10.23 -11.95 6.19
C PRO A 146 8.86 -11.98 5.52
N VAL A 147 8.44 -10.87 4.93
CA VAL A 147 7.25 -10.87 4.07
C VAL A 147 7.50 -11.79 2.88
N LEU A 148 6.55 -12.69 2.64
CA LEU A 148 6.57 -13.62 1.52
C LEU A 148 5.48 -13.24 0.52
N PHE A 149 5.84 -13.15 -0.76
CA PHE A 149 4.90 -12.98 -1.86
C PHE A 149 4.97 -14.18 -2.81
N LEU A 150 3.84 -14.83 -3.04
CA LEU A 150 3.68 -15.92 -3.99
C LEU A 150 2.96 -15.42 -5.24
N GLY A 151 3.73 -15.08 -6.27
CA GLY A 151 3.23 -14.38 -7.44
C GLY A 151 2.22 -15.18 -8.29
N ASP A 152 2.34 -16.51 -8.35
CA ASP A 152 1.40 -17.35 -9.10
C ASP A 152 0.05 -17.50 -8.37
N GLU A 153 0.05 -17.39 -7.05
CA GLU A 153 -1.14 -17.48 -6.20
C GLU A 153 -1.74 -16.11 -5.87
N TRP A 154 -1.07 -15.01 -6.26
CA TRP A 154 -1.46 -13.64 -5.95
C TRP A 154 -1.63 -13.40 -4.45
N THR A 155 -0.82 -14.07 -3.63
CA THR A 155 -0.90 -13.99 -2.18
C THR A 155 0.36 -13.42 -1.57
N TYR A 156 0.20 -12.79 -0.40
CA TYR A 156 1.32 -12.40 0.43
C TYR A 156 1.07 -12.80 1.89
N TYR A 157 2.16 -13.01 2.60
CA TYR A 157 2.15 -13.45 3.99
C TYR A 157 3.06 -12.55 4.80
N LYS A 158 2.56 -12.11 5.94
CA LYS A 158 3.28 -11.29 6.90
C LYS A 158 3.07 -11.85 8.30
N GLU A 159 4.15 -12.04 9.05
CA GLU A 159 4.06 -12.31 10.48
C GLU A 159 3.55 -11.05 11.20
N ASP A 160 2.62 -11.22 12.14
CA ASP A 160 2.03 -10.15 12.92
C ASP A 160 1.68 -10.64 14.33
N ALA A 161 2.58 -10.40 15.28
CA ALA A 161 2.42 -10.75 16.70
C ALA A 161 2.05 -12.23 16.95
N GLY A 162 2.75 -13.16 16.31
CA GLY A 162 2.52 -14.62 16.43
C GLY A 162 1.39 -15.15 15.57
N LYS A 163 0.84 -14.35 14.69
CA LYS A 163 -0.20 -14.67 13.71
C LYS A 163 0.34 -14.49 12.31
N LEU A 164 -0.36 -15.00 11.31
CA LEU A 164 -0.12 -14.67 9.91
C LEU A 164 -1.23 -13.76 9.39
N LEU A 165 -0.84 -12.62 8.87
CA LEU A 165 -1.67 -11.85 7.96
C LEU A 165 -1.48 -12.44 6.56
N VAL A 166 -2.56 -12.88 5.96
CA VAL A 166 -2.61 -13.45 4.61
C VAL A 166 -3.46 -12.54 3.74
N GLY A 167 -2.86 -11.92 2.75
CA GLY A 167 -3.57 -11.02 1.84
C GLY A 167 -3.59 -11.56 0.42
N PHE A 168 -4.55 -11.09 -0.35
CA PHE A 168 -4.83 -11.56 -1.70
C PHE A 168 -4.89 -10.39 -2.66
N PHE A 169 -4.25 -10.53 -3.82
CA PHE A 169 -4.35 -9.59 -4.94
C PHE A 169 -5.04 -10.28 -6.12
N GLU A 170 -6.29 -10.62 -5.96
CA GLU A 170 -7.06 -11.26 -7.02
C GLU A 170 -7.04 -10.43 -8.32
N PRO A 171 -6.67 -11.02 -9.47
CA PRO A 171 -6.46 -10.28 -10.71
C PRO A 171 -7.76 -9.68 -11.28
N ASN A 172 -8.91 -10.23 -10.89
CA ASN A 172 -10.23 -9.74 -11.27
C ASN A 172 -10.95 -9.13 -10.06
N ALA A 173 -10.25 -8.22 -9.35
CA ALA A 173 -10.82 -7.54 -8.21
C ALA A 173 -12.13 -6.82 -8.57
N LYS A 174 -13.13 -6.97 -7.71
CA LYS A 174 -14.44 -6.40 -7.93
C LYS A 174 -14.41 -4.88 -7.77
N PRO A 175 -14.87 -4.11 -8.77
CA PRO A 175 -15.00 -2.66 -8.64
C PRO A 175 -15.91 -2.28 -7.48
N TRP A 176 -15.50 -1.27 -6.71
CA TRP A 176 -16.24 -0.81 -5.54
C TRP A 176 -16.30 0.72 -5.48
N GLY A 177 -17.31 1.27 -4.80
CA GLY A 177 -17.42 2.72 -4.57
C GLY A 177 -17.69 3.56 -5.82
N HIS A 178 -18.21 2.99 -6.91
CA HIS A 178 -18.46 3.73 -8.16
C HIS A 178 -19.63 4.72 -8.08
N LYS A 179 -20.46 4.65 -7.03
CA LYS A 179 -21.52 5.63 -6.73
C LYS A 179 -21.08 6.66 -5.66
N GLY A 180 -19.81 6.71 -5.34
CA GLY A 180 -19.21 7.45 -4.23
C GLY A 180 -18.73 6.50 -3.14
N ILE A 181 -17.73 6.96 -2.38
CA ILE A 181 -17.23 6.23 -1.21
C ILE A 181 -18.11 6.61 -0.02
N PRO A 182 -18.63 5.64 0.77
CA PRO A 182 -19.37 5.95 1.97
C PRO A 182 -18.55 6.80 2.97
N GLU A 183 -19.20 7.76 3.63
CA GLU A 183 -18.53 8.63 4.61
C GLU A 183 -18.05 7.85 5.84
N ASP A 184 -18.76 6.79 6.19
CA ASP A 184 -18.49 5.90 7.32
C ASP A 184 -17.57 4.72 6.98
N PHE A 185 -16.93 4.75 5.80
CA PHE A 185 -15.95 3.75 5.42
C PHE A 185 -14.67 3.93 6.22
N ALA A 186 -14.48 3.08 7.23
CA ALA A 186 -13.31 3.01 8.08
C ALA A 186 -12.89 1.56 8.33
#